data_1f5830afa384566f72df109ba51bbb98
#
_entry.id   1f5830afa384566f72df109ba51bbb98
#
_cell.length_a   1.000
_cell.length_b   1.000
_cell.length_c   1.000
_cell.angle_alpha   90.00
_cell.angle_beta   90.00
_cell.angle_gamma   90.00
#
_symmetry.space_group_name_H-M   'P 1'
#
loop_
_entity.id
_entity.type
_entity.pdbx_description
1 polymer ?
#
loop_
_entity_poly.entity_id
_entity_poly.type
_entity_poly.pdbx_seq_one_letter_code
_entity_poly.pdbx_strand_id
1 'polypeptide(L)'
;IGVSPDTGFLRDSGINLGERGHILVDDSMQTNIEGVYAVGDAIMVKDYLHRTDVAIPLAGPANRQGRIAADNIAGLGRTYKGSLGTSILKIFSMAAASTGNNERNLQRMGKEYRVLYIHPNSHASYYPGATPLTLKIIFSENGDIYGAQAIGYKGVDKRIDIISTAIKGNLKVWDLQEIE
;
A
#
# COMPACT_ATOMS: atom_id res chain seq x y z
N ILE A 1 8.74 -16.60 6.40
CA ILE A 1 8.74 -16.41 4.94
C ILE A 1 8.61 -14.93 4.67
N GLY A 2 9.41 -14.39 3.78
CA GLY A 2 9.44 -12.98 3.43
C GLY A 2 10.72 -12.66 2.67
N VAL A 3 10.94 -11.38 2.37
CA VAL A 3 12.14 -10.87 1.75
C VAL A 3 12.89 -9.96 2.71
N SER A 4 14.20 -9.95 2.63
CA SER A 4 15.07 -8.99 3.31
C SER A 4 15.93 -8.30 2.28
N PRO A 5 16.24 -7.01 2.42
CA PRO A 5 17.12 -6.32 1.49
C PRO A 5 18.54 -6.86 1.60
N ASP A 6 19.18 -7.09 0.46
CA ASP A 6 20.60 -7.45 0.43
C ASP A 6 21.48 -6.17 0.39
N THR A 7 21.58 -5.53 1.54
CA THR A 7 22.28 -4.26 1.73
C THR A 7 23.54 -4.41 2.57
N GLY A 8 24.00 -5.64 2.76
CA GLY A 8 25.20 -5.93 3.56
C GLY A 8 26.46 -5.18 3.09
N PHE A 9 26.60 -4.96 1.78
CA PHE A 9 27.70 -4.22 1.16
C PHE A 9 27.71 -2.71 1.48
N LEU A 10 26.61 -2.17 2.03
CA LEU A 10 26.47 -0.74 2.37
C LEU A 10 26.88 -0.42 3.81
N ARG A 11 27.23 -1.41 4.64
CA ARG A 11 27.48 -1.21 6.08
C ARG A 11 28.50 -0.13 6.40
N ASP A 12 29.55 -0.05 5.59
CA ASP A 12 30.66 0.88 5.80
C ASP A 12 30.64 2.06 4.80
N SER A 13 29.55 2.24 4.07
CA SER A 13 29.40 3.28 3.04
C SER A 13 29.00 4.66 3.60
N GLY A 14 28.55 4.73 4.85
CA GLY A 14 27.97 5.93 5.44
C GLY A 14 26.50 6.14 5.09
N ILE A 15 25.87 5.26 4.29
CA ILE A 15 24.45 5.31 4.00
C ILE A 15 23.65 4.83 5.22
N ASN A 16 22.63 5.58 5.61
CA ASN A 16 21.75 5.24 6.73
C ASN A 16 20.85 4.05 6.37
N LEU A 17 20.94 3.01 7.19
CA LEU A 17 20.09 1.83 7.11
C LEU A 17 19.13 1.78 8.30
N GLY A 18 17.88 1.38 8.07
CA GLY A 18 16.91 1.07 9.12
C GLY A 18 17.23 -0.26 9.83
N GLU A 19 16.53 -0.54 10.93
CA GLU A 19 16.75 -1.72 11.78
C GLU A 19 16.79 -3.06 11.03
N ARG A 20 16.05 -3.16 9.93
CA ARG A 20 15.95 -4.37 9.10
C ARG A 20 16.83 -4.31 7.85
N GLY A 21 17.75 -3.36 7.79
CA GLY A 21 18.70 -3.20 6.69
C GLY A 21 18.16 -2.43 5.47
N HIS A 22 16.93 -1.93 5.50
CA HIS A 22 16.41 -1.12 4.39
C HIS A 22 17.10 0.24 4.35
N ILE A 23 17.42 0.73 3.15
CA ILE A 23 18.01 2.04 2.93
C ILE A 23 16.97 3.12 3.27
N LEU A 24 17.37 4.08 4.11
CA LEU A 24 16.54 5.22 4.45
C LEU A 24 16.63 6.27 3.36
N VAL A 25 15.50 6.73 2.86
CA VAL A 25 15.39 7.80 1.85
C VAL A 25 14.37 8.84 2.29
N ASP A 26 14.54 10.06 1.78
CA ASP A 26 13.57 11.11 1.90
C ASP A 26 12.43 10.97 0.85
N ASP A 27 11.48 11.92 0.84
CA ASP A 27 10.38 11.91 -0.12
C ASP A 27 10.85 12.21 -1.57
N SER A 28 12.09 12.60 -1.81
CA SER A 28 12.71 12.76 -3.12
C SER A 28 13.46 11.52 -3.61
N MET A 29 13.47 10.44 -2.82
CA MET A 29 14.25 9.22 -3.03
C MET A 29 15.76 9.39 -2.81
N GLN A 30 16.19 10.47 -2.19
CA GLN A 30 17.60 10.71 -1.87
C GLN A 30 17.96 10.09 -0.52
N THR A 31 19.14 9.50 -0.42
CA THR A 31 19.70 9.02 0.85
C THR A 31 20.24 10.18 1.67
N ASN A 32 20.84 9.89 2.82
CA ASN A 32 21.57 10.90 3.61
C ASN A 32 22.87 11.41 2.95
N ILE A 33 23.32 10.78 1.87
CA ILE A 33 24.48 11.20 1.08
C ILE A 33 23.99 11.98 -0.13
N GLU A 34 24.46 13.22 -0.28
CA GLU A 34 24.10 14.10 -1.40
C GLU A 34 24.41 13.44 -2.75
N GLY A 35 23.44 13.51 -3.69
CA GLY A 35 23.55 12.94 -5.02
C GLY A 35 23.38 11.41 -5.08
N VAL A 36 23.15 10.74 -3.95
CA VAL A 36 22.93 9.29 -3.88
C VAL A 36 21.46 9.01 -3.65
N TYR A 37 20.83 8.31 -4.60
CA TYR A 37 19.44 7.93 -4.59
C TYR A 37 19.27 6.43 -4.43
N ALA A 38 18.16 6.00 -3.79
CA ALA A 38 17.81 4.59 -3.69
C ALA A 38 16.31 4.41 -3.93
N VAL A 39 15.94 3.32 -4.61
CA VAL A 39 14.55 3.01 -5.00
C VAL A 39 14.30 1.50 -4.95
N GLY A 40 13.04 1.11 -4.96
CA GLY A 40 12.61 -0.28 -5.07
C GLY A 40 12.48 -0.99 -3.73
N ASP A 41 12.62 -2.30 -3.76
CA ASP A 41 12.29 -3.17 -2.63
C ASP A 41 13.24 -3.03 -1.44
N ALA A 42 14.44 -2.50 -1.67
CA ALA A 42 15.48 -2.36 -0.64
C ALA A 42 15.34 -1.10 0.22
N ILE A 43 14.39 -0.21 -0.07
CA ILE A 43 14.25 1.06 0.65
C ILE A 43 13.12 1.04 1.68
N MET A 44 13.20 1.96 2.64
CA MET A 44 12.12 2.32 3.54
C MET A 44 11.42 3.57 3.01
N VAL A 45 10.09 3.54 2.94
CA VAL A 45 9.27 4.68 2.49
C VAL A 45 8.20 5.00 3.52
N LYS A 46 7.49 6.11 3.32
CA LYS A 46 6.35 6.47 4.18
C LYS A 46 5.08 5.75 3.75
N ASP A 47 4.34 5.21 4.74
CA ASP A 47 2.94 4.87 4.56
C ASP A 47 2.15 6.10 4.14
N TYR A 48 1.22 5.92 3.20
CA TYR A 48 0.46 7.04 2.63
C TYR A 48 -0.45 7.72 3.65
N LEU A 49 -1.08 6.94 4.54
CA LEU A 49 -2.11 7.43 5.47
C LEU A 49 -1.51 8.05 6.74
N HIS A 50 -0.59 7.34 7.38
CA HIS A 50 -0.09 7.70 8.71
C HIS A 50 1.36 8.17 8.72
N ARG A 51 2.01 8.18 7.56
CA ARG A 51 3.41 8.63 7.38
C ARG A 51 4.43 7.85 8.24
N THR A 52 4.07 6.66 8.68
CA THR A 52 5.01 5.73 9.34
C THR A 52 5.95 5.10 8.33
N ASP A 53 7.13 4.69 8.79
CA ASP A 53 8.11 4.01 7.94
C ASP A 53 7.67 2.58 7.63
N VAL A 54 7.67 2.24 6.34
CA VAL A 54 7.25 0.93 5.84
C VAL A 54 8.14 0.46 4.69
N ALA A 55 8.38 -0.84 4.62
CA ALA A 55 8.96 -1.49 3.45
C ALA A 55 7.83 -2.08 2.60
N ILE A 56 7.75 -1.69 1.34
CA ILE A 56 6.68 -2.10 0.40
C ILE A 56 7.34 -2.70 -0.86
N PRO A 57 7.72 -3.98 -0.84
CA PRO A 57 8.38 -4.64 -1.98
C PRO A 57 7.34 -4.98 -3.06
N LEU A 58 6.95 -3.97 -3.84
CA LEU A 58 5.96 -4.06 -4.91
C LEU A 58 6.43 -3.30 -6.15
N ALA A 59 6.21 -3.88 -7.32
CA ALA A 59 6.63 -3.34 -8.61
C ALA A 59 6.04 -1.94 -8.93
N GLY A 60 4.77 -1.70 -8.59
CA GLY A 60 4.12 -0.40 -8.81
C GLY A 60 4.79 0.76 -8.06
N PRO A 61 4.97 0.67 -6.73
CA PRO A 61 5.77 1.60 -5.95
C PRO A 61 7.19 1.77 -6.48
N ALA A 62 7.93 0.66 -6.73
CA ALA A 62 9.31 0.69 -7.23
C ALA A 62 9.43 1.48 -8.55
N ASN A 63 8.53 1.22 -9.50
CA ASN A 63 8.49 1.92 -10.78
C ASN A 63 8.26 3.45 -10.63
N ARG A 64 7.36 3.83 -9.72
CA ARG A 64 7.09 5.25 -9.43
C ARG A 64 8.28 5.92 -8.76
N GLN A 65 8.92 5.24 -7.80
CA GLN A 65 10.12 5.71 -7.13
C GLN A 65 11.27 5.96 -8.10
N GLY A 66 11.49 5.03 -9.06
CA GLY A 66 12.50 5.18 -10.10
C GLY A 66 12.29 6.43 -10.96
N ARG A 67 11.04 6.74 -11.33
CA ARG A 67 10.71 7.98 -12.07
C ARG A 67 10.97 9.23 -11.23
N ILE A 68 10.56 9.22 -9.95
CA ILE A 68 10.78 10.35 -9.03
C ILE A 68 12.27 10.60 -8.82
N ALA A 69 13.07 9.54 -8.63
CA ALA A 69 14.52 9.68 -8.52
C ALA A 69 15.12 10.28 -9.80
N ALA A 70 14.73 9.79 -10.98
CA ALA A 70 15.20 10.32 -12.27
C ALA A 70 14.81 11.80 -12.45
N ASP A 71 13.56 12.15 -12.14
CA ASP A 71 13.08 13.54 -12.20
C ASP A 71 13.88 14.45 -11.25
N ASN A 72 14.20 13.98 -10.04
CA ASN A 72 14.98 14.75 -9.07
C ASN A 72 16.45 14.89 -9.44
N ILE A 73 17.05 13.86 -10.02
CA ILE A 73 18.40 13.94 -10.62
C ILE A 73 18.43 15.00 -11.73
N ALA A 74 17.33 15.12 -12.48
CA ALA A 74 17.15 16.15 -13.53
C ALA A 74 16.72 17.54 -12.99
N GLY A 75 16.59 17.73 -11.68
CA GLY A 75 16.24 19.00 -11.03
C GLY A 75 14.76 19.36 -11.03
N LEU A 76 13.85 18.41 -11.29
CA LEU A 76 12.39 18.69 -11.39
C LEU A 76 11.65 18.77 -10.03
N GLY A 77 12.29 18.49 -8.90
CA GLY A 77 11.71 18.69 -7.56
C GLY A 77 10.45 17.85 -7.27
N ARG A 78 10.44 16.59 -7.67
CA ARG A 78 9.30 15.68 -7.44
C ARG A 78 9.32 15.06 -6.05
N THR A 79 8.12 14.80 -5.51
CA THR A 79 7.95 14.16 -4.19
C THR A 79 7.13 12.86 -4.27
N TYR A 80 7.57 11.86 -3.52
CA TYR A 80 6.88 10.61 -3.31
C TYR A 80 5.90 10.74 -2.14
N LYS A 81 4.60 10.65 -2.42
CA LYS A 81 3.57 10.81 -1.39
C LYS A 81 3.36 9.59 -0.48
N GLY A 82 4.21 8.59 -0.60
CA GLY A 82 4.07 7.33 0.12
C GLY A 82 3.26 6.27 -0.64
N SER A 83 3.10 5.12 -0.01
CA SER A 83 2.40 3.97 -0.59
C SER A 83 1.27 3.47 0.30
N LEU A 84 0.17 3.03 -0.33
CA LEU A 84 -0.90 2.26 0.32
C LEU A 84 -0.58 0.76 0.40
N GLY A 85 0.46 0.29 -0.27
CA GLY A 85 0.78 -1.13 -0.35
C GLY A 85 -0.31 -1.96 -1.03
N THR A 86 -1.07 -1.35 -1.95
CA THR A 86 -2.14 -2.07 -2.67
C THR A 86 -1.56 -3.23 -3.46
N SER A 87 -2.06 -4.43 -3.18
CA SER A 87 -1.55 -5.66 -3.78
C SER A 87 -2.64 -6.69 -3.97
N ILE A 88 -2.42 -7.58 -4.93
CA ILE A 88 -3.26 -8.74 -5.18
C ILE A 88 -2.39 -9.98 -5.35
N LEU A 89 -2.85 -11.09 -4.81
CA LEU A 89 -2.22 -12.39 -4.93
C LEU A 89 -3.25 -13.40 -5.39
N LYS A 90 -2.94 -14.15 -6.43
CA LYS A 90 -3.73 -15.30 -6.86
C LYS A 90 -3.16 -16.57 -6.25
N ILE A 91 -4.00 -17.32 -5.55
CA ILE A 91 -3.66 -18.59 -4.91
C ILE A 91 -4.60 -19.65 -5.51
N PHE A 92 -4.09 -20.46 -6.41
CA PHE A 92 -4.89 -21.40 -7.23
C PHE A 92 -6.05 -20.67 -7.94
N SER A 93 -7.29 -21.00 -7.59
CA SER A 93 -8.50 -20.39 -8.15
C SER A 93 -8.99 -19.15 -7.39
N MET A 94 -8.45 -18.89 -6.19
CA MET A 94 -8.83 -17.76 -5.36
C MET A 94 -7.88 -16.57 -5.56
N ALA A 95 -8.39 -15.37 -5.34
CA ALA A 95 -7.59 -14.15 -5.21
C ALA A 95 -7.76 -13.55 -3.81
N ALA A 96 -6.67 -13.04 -3.27
CA ALA A 96 -6.67 -12.22 -2.07
C ALA A 96 -6.01 -10.87 -2.39
N ALA A 97 -6.62 -9.78 -1.97
CA ALA A 97 -6.08 -8.44 -2.21
C ALA A 97 -6.22 -7.56 -0.96
N SER A 98 -5.37 -6.56 -0.87
CA SER A 98 -5.41 -5.60 0.23
C SER A 98 -4.94 -4.22 -0.21
N THR A 99 -5.34 -3.19 0.55
CA THR A 99 -4.88 -1.82 0.41
C THR A 99 -4.88 -1.13 1.76
N GLY A 100 -3.96 -0.19 1.97
CA GLY A 100 -3.85 0.57 3.22
C GLY A 100 -3.40 -0.28 4.42
N ASN A 101 -3.82 0.13 5.61
CA ASN A 101 -3.41 -0.49 6.86
C ASN A 101 -4.35 -1.62 7.29
N ASN A 102 -3.78 -2.70 7.80
CA ASN A 102 -4.53 -3.76 8.46
C ASN A 102 -4.64 -3.49 9.98
N GLU A 103 -5.50 -4.24 10.68
CA GLU A 103 -5.72 -4.07 12.12
C GLU A 103 -4.42 -4.18 12.94
N ARG A 104 -3.53 -5.13 12.58
CA ARG A 104 -2.25 -5.30 13.29
C ARG A 104 -1.39 -4.04 13.22
N ASN A 105 -1.36 -3.37 12.07
CA ASN A 105 -0.62 -2.13 11.90
C ASN A 105 -1.24 -0.99 12.73
N LEU A 106 -2.57 -0.85 12.70
CA LEU A 106 -3.30 0.16 13.46
C LEU A 106 -3.14 -0.06 14.97
N GLN A 107 -3.21 -1.30 15.45
CA GLN A 107 -2.97 -1.65 16.85
C GLN A 107 -1.55 -1.27 17.30
N ARG A 108 -0.52 -1.55 16.48
CA ARG A 108 0.85 -1.14 16.79
C ARG A 108 1.03 0.38 16.86
N MET A 109 0.23 1.12 16.10
CA MET A 109 0.22 2.59 16.11
C MET A 109 -0.69 3.18 17.19
N GLY A 110 -1.40 2.35 17.97
CA GLY A 110 -2.38 2.81 18.96
C GLY A 110 -3.57 3.56 18.33
N LYS A 111 -3.90 3.26 17.07
CA LYS A 111 -5.02 3.88 16.37
C LYS A 111 -6.31 3.16 16.66
N GLU A 112 -7.34 3.91 17.04
CA GLU A 112 -8.72 3.40 17.13
C GLU A 112 -9.28 3.21 15.72
N TYR A 113 -10.05 2.15 15.54
CA TYR A 113 -10.67 1.82 14.26
C TYR A 113 -11.97 1.02 14.45
N ARG A 114 -12.78 1.04 13.42
CA ARG A 114 -13.96 0.20 13.24
C ARG A 114 -13.73 -0.76 12.07
N VAL A 115 -14.44 -1.88 12.08
CA VAL A 115 -14.34 -2.91 11.04
C VAL A 115 -15.73 -3.25 10.54
N LEU A 116 -15.87 -3.29 9.21
CA LEU A 116 -17.05 -3.76 8.52
C LEU A 116 -16.68 -4.98 7.67
N TYR A 117 -17.48 -6.05 7.77
CA TYR A 117 -17.41 -7.21 6.88
C TYR A 117 -18.66 -7.25 6.03
N ILE A 118 -18.48 -7.43 4.72
CA ILE A 118 -19.57 -7.68 3.77
C ILE A 118 -19.24 -8.87 2.87
N HIS A 119 -20.28 -9.55 2.41
CA HIS A 119 -20.18 -10.78 1.62
C HIS A 119 -20.96 -10.67 0.30
N PRO A 120 -20.61 -9.73 -0.58
CA PRO A 120 -21.30 -9.57 -1.86
C PRO A 120 -20.91 -10.66 -2.84
N ASN A 121 -21.70 -10.80 -3.91
CA ASN A 121 -21.28 -11.54 -5.09
C ASN A 121 -20.33 -10.69 -5.97
N SER A 122 -19.55 -11.37 -6.79
CA SER A 122 -18.65 -10.75 -7.77
C SER A 122 -19.39 -9.85 -8.77
N HIS A 123 -20.64 -10.19 -9.08
CA HIS A 123 -21.59 -9.43 -9.90
C HIS A 123 -23.02 -9.87 -9.56
N ALA A 124 -24.03 -9.31 -10.22
CA ALA A 124 -25.43 -9.63 -10.00
C ALA A 124 -25.70 -11.13 -10.14
N SER A 125 -26.34 -11.73 -9.14
CA SER A 125 -26.50 -13.19 -9.02
C SER A 125 -27.32 -13.85 -10.14
N TYR A 126 -28.12 -13.06 -10.84
CA TYR A 126 -28.92 -13.57 -11.99
C TYR A 126 -28.05 -13.78 -13.26
N TYR A 127 -26.81 -13.26 -13.30
CA TYR A 127 -25.87 -13.60 -14.38
C TYR A 127 -25.09 -14.88 -14.03
N PRO A 128 -24.88 -15.77 -15.04
CA PRO A 128 -24.11 -17.00 -14.81
C PRO A 128 -22.68 -16.72 -14.33
N GLY A 129 -22.21 -17.54 -13.40
CA GLY A 129 -20.83 -17.52 -12.91
C GLY A 129 -20.57 -16.47 -11.83
N ALA A 130 -21.59 -15.94 -11.19
CA ALA A 130 -21.45 -15.16 -9.97
C ALA A 130 -20.84 -16.03 -8.86
N THR A 131 -19.88 -15.48 -8.13
CA THR A 131 -19.21 -16.15 -7.00
C THR A 131 -19.16 -15.20 -5.81
N PRO A 132 -19.33 -15.73 -4.58
CA PRO A 132 -19.24 -14.90 -3.39
C PRO A 132 -17.78 -14.41 -3.19
N LEU A 133 -17.64 -13.25 -2.58
CA LEU A 133 -16.40 -12.75 -2.04
C LEU A 133 -16.62 -12.19 -0.64
N THR A 134 -15.57 -12.11 0.15
CA THR A 134 -15.58 -11.42 1.44
C THR A 134 -14.73 -10.16 1.33
N LEU A 135 -15.29 -9.03 1.73
CA LEU A 135 -14.63 -7.76 1.81
C LEU A 135 -14.67 -7.25 3.26
N LYS A 136 -13.51 -6.91 3.77
CA LYS A 136 -13.32 -6.25 5.05
C LYS A 136 -12.86 -4.81 4.80
N ILE A 137 -13.51 -3.84 5.42
CA ILE A 137 -13.12 -2.43 5.40
C ILE A 137 -12.80 -2.00 6.81
N ILE A 138 -11.71 -1.25 6.98
CA ILE A 138 -11.22 -0.72 8.25
C ILE A 138 -11.21 0.81 8.14
N PHE A 139 -11.84 1.49 9.11
CA PHE A 139 -12.05 2.93 9.04
C PHE A 139 -12.10 3.56 10.45
N SER A 140 -11.93 4.89 10.53
CA SER A 140 -12.04 5.66 11.76
C SER A 140 -13.50 5.88 12.17
N GLU A 141 -13.71 6.36 13.39
CA GLU A 141 -15.01 6.87 13.86
C GLU A 141 -15.61 7.93 12.91
N ASN A 142 -14.76 8.77 12.33
CA ASN A 142 -15.13 9.83 11.39
C ASN A 142 -15.25 9.35 9.93
N GLY A 143 -15.19 8.03 9.69
CA GLY A 143 -15.33 7.42 8.38
C GLY A 143 -14.10 7.46 7.49
N ASP A 144 -12.94 7.93 7.96
CA ASP A 144 -11.70 7.86 7.18
C ASP A 144 -11.34 6.42 6.90
N ILE A 145 -11.17 6.04 5.65
CA ILE A 145 -10.85 4.68 5.27
C ILE A 145 -9.36 4.44 5.52
N TYR A 146 -9.03 3.53 6.42
CA TYR A 146 -7.66 3.16 6.75
C TYR A 146 -7.13 2.01 5.89
N GLY A 147 -8.01 1.13 5.44
CA GLY A 147 -7.63 0.03 4.58
C GLY A 147 -8.75 -0.97 4.31
N ALA A 148 -8.45 -1.92 3.45
CA ALA A 148 -9.37 -3.00 3.14
C ALA A 148 -8.62 -4.29 2.77
N GLN A 149 -9.31 -5.41 2.95
CA GLN A 149 -8.88 -6.74 2.55
C GLN A 149 -10.04 -7.45 1.87
N ALA A 150 -9.78 -8.12 0.75
CA ALA A 150 -10.79 -8.88 0.04
C ALA A 150 -10.26 -10.25 -0.36
N ILE A 151 -11.14 -11.25 -0.34
CA ILE A 151 -10.84 -12.62 -0.77
C ILE A 151 -12.04 -13.21 -1.51
N GLY A 152 -11.78 -13.92 -2.60
CA GLY A 152 -12.83 -14.55 -3.41
C GLY A 152 -12.27 -15.12 -4.71
N TYR A 153 -13.17 -15.59 -5.57
CA TYR A 153 -12.78 -16.18 -6.86
C TYR A 153 -12.75 -15.16 -8.00
N LYS A 154 -13.62 -14.15 -7.97
CA LYS A 154 -13.75 -13.11 -9.00
C LYS A 154 -14.06 -11.75 -8.38
N GLY A 155 -13.60 -10.66 -9.02
CA GLY A 155 -13.95 -9.29 -8.68
C GLY A 155 -13.30 -8.74 -7.41
N VAL A 156 -12.32 -9.44 -6.84
CA VAL A 156 -11.55 -9.01 -5.67
C VAL A 156 -10.73 -7.76 -5.98
N ASP A 157 -10.05 -7.77 -7.12
CA ASP A 157 -9.24 -6.68 -7.66
C ASP A 157 -10.05 -5.38 -7.75
N LYS A 158 -11.20 -5.43 -8.43
CA LYS A 158 -12.09 -4.27 -8.63
C LYS A 158 -12.48 -3.60 -7.31
N ARG A 159 -12.80 -4.39 -6.27
CA ARG A 159 -13.20 -3.85 -4.96
C ARG A 159 -12.03 -3.13 -4.28
N ILE A 160 -10.86 -3.72 -4.34
CA ILE A 160 -9.66 -3.12 -3.73
C ILE A 160 -9.21 -1.89 -4.51
N ASP A 161 -9.30 -1.87 -5.84
CA ASP A 161 -8.98 -0.69 -6.65
C ASP A 161 -9.92 0.49 -6.37
N ILE A 162 -11.22 0.23 -6.23
CA ILE A 162 -12.20 1.25 -5.84
C ILE A 162 -11.84 1.83 -4.47
N ILE A 163 -11.55 0.98 -3.47
CA ILE A 163 -11.25 1.44 -2.12
C ILE A 163 -9.89 2.17 -2.09
N SER A 164 -8.89 1.71 -2.81
CA SER A 164 -7.60 2.41 -2.88
C SER A 164 -7.74 3.79 -3.53
N THR A 165 -8.61 3.90 -4.53
CA THR A 165 -8.96 5.17 -5.17
C THR A 165 -9.73 6.09 -4.21
N ALA A 166 -10.70 5.54 -3.48
CA ALA A 166 -11.45 6.28 -2.46
C ALA A 166 -10.53 6.85 -1.38
N ILE A 167 -9.58 6.05 -0.87
CA ILE A 167 -8.56 6.52 0.08
C ILE A 167 -7.75 7.68 -0.52
N LYS A 168 -7.30 7.57 -1.77
CA LYS A 168 -6.55 8.63 -2.46
C LYS A 168 -7.37 9.89 -2.69
N GLY A 169 -8.68 9.74 -2.89
CA GLY A 169 -9.64 10.83 -3.05
C GLY A 169 -10.14 11.42 -1.73
N ASN A 170 -9.67 10.93 -0.58
CA ASN A 170 -10.15 11.31 0.76
C ASN A 170 -11.65 11.09 0.97
N LEU A 171 -12.24 10.10 0.28
CA LEU A 171 -13.61 9.70 0.49
C LEU A 171 -13.75 8.98 1.83
N LYS A 172 -14.93 9.10 2.42
CA LYS A 172 -15.32 8.41 3.65
C LYS A 172 -15.96 7.06 3.34
N VAL A 173 -16.07 6.22 4.36
CA VAL A 173 -16.70 4.90 4.20
C VAL A 173 -18.16 5.00 3.76
N TRP A 174 -18.89 6.03 4.15
CA TRP A 174 -20.27 6.27 3.73
C TRP A 174 -20.39 6.79 2.29
N ASP A 175 -19.40 7.48 1.75
CA ASP A 175 -19.39 7.89 0.35
C ASP A 175 -19.34 6.67 -0.59
N LEU A 176 -18.85 5.52 -0.10
CA LEU A 176 -18.86 4.28 -0.87
C LEU A 176 -20.27 3.75 -1.15
N GLN A 177 -21.28 4.19 -0.41
CA GLN A 177 -22.69 3.83 -0.63
C GLN A 177 -23.28 4.55 -1.85
N GLU A 178 -22.72 5.67 -2.23
CA GLU A 178 -23.15 6.48 -3.38
C GLU A 178 -22.48 6.06 -4.70
N ILE A 179 -21.57 5.07 -4.68
CA ILE A 179 -20.89 4.57 -5.89
C ILE A 179 -21.82 3.57 -6.62
N GLU A 180 -22.14 3.86 -7.88
CA GLU A 180 -22.96 3.03 -8.78
C GLU A 180 -22.13 1.98 -9.54
#